data_8a6ff7c85a5bc4cd63a99d9aae4b3d4a
#
_entry.id   8a6ff7c85a5bc4cd63a99d9aae4b3d4a
#
_cell.length_a   1.000
_cell.length_b   1.000
_cell.length_c   1.000
_cell.angle_alpha   90.00
_cell.angle_beta   90.00
_cell.angle_gamma   90.00
#
_symmetry.space_group_name_H-M   'P 1'
#
loop_
_entity.id
_entity.type
_entity.pdbx_description
1 polymer ?
#
loop_
_entity_poly.entity_id
_entity_poly.type
_entity_poly.pdbx_seq_one_letter_code
_entity_poly.pdbx_strand_id
1 'polypeptide(L)'
;MAREDFGKSKPRRKSFNSDRKPRKDSRKGFNKGSDKGYKKENRGPRKDFDRKPRRDFDRKPREDFDKKPAREFDSKPRRFSSKPRKEREEINIKKLGINGEGIGYIKKKVIFVQNALPLEMVEVEIDKKTQTYMLGHVTAYKKPSSARKDPECDQYNQCMGCALKHMNYADQLVHKRELLKETLHKYTDLSVKDLDIKPVVGMKEPEHYRHIVAFPITYFSGKLCVGVYQRETKFLTLMDHCPLQTQKINSLLVKIEDILNANNCRDYNDKFKKGLRFLIVRQIGEEMQVAFVTGQDGICLLYTSPSPRDTR
;
A
#
# COMPACT_ATOMS: atom_id res chain seq x y z
N MET A 1 33.09 -8.16 -61.57
CA MET A 1 34.40 -7.62 -61.08
C MET A 1 34.20 -6.14 -60.87
N ALA A 2 34.04 -5.70 -59.60
CA ALA A 2 34.40 -4.40 -59.06
C ALA A 2 33.97 -4.41 -57.61
N ARG A 3 34.91 -4.43 -56.66
CA ARG A 3 34.70 -4.30 -55.21
C ARG A 3 34.77 -2.82 -54.94
N GLU A 4 33.69 -2.28 -54.38
CA GLU A 4 33.69 -0.93 -53.78
C GLU A 4 33.94 -1.04 -52.27
N ASP A 5 35.05 -0.40 -51.85
CA ASP A 5 35.49 -0.26 -50.48
C ASP A 5 34.63 0.77 -49.75
N PHE A 6 33.87 0.36 -48.73
CA PHE A 6 33.18 1.27 -47.80
C PHE A 6 34.12 1.59 -46.63
N GLY A 7 34.64 2.83 -46.67
CA GLY A 7 35.46 3.40 -45.61
C GLY A 7 34.72 3.54 -44.28
N LYS A 8 35.27 2.94 -43.21
CA LYS A 8 34.79 3.05 -41.83
C LYS A 8 35.18 4.41 -41.22
N SER A 9 34.24 5.33 -41.11
CA SER A 9 34.41 6.54 -40.30
C SER A 9 33.94 6.25 -38.87
N LYS A 10 34.89 6.36 -37.89
CA LYS A 10 34.61 6.26 -36.46
C LYS A 10 33.97 7.54 -35.96
N PRO A 11 32.88 7.49 -35.14
CA PRO A 11 32.35 8.69 -34.53
C PRO A 11 33.26 9.18 -33.38
N ARG A 12 33.59 10.47 -33.40
CA ARG A 12 34.29 11.19 -32.32
C ARG A 12 33.46 11.21 -31.05
N ARG A 13 33.97 10.60 -29.97
CA ARG A 13 33.47 10.79 -28.62
C ARG A 13 33.73 12.23 -28.14
N LYS A 14 32.68 13.02 -27.96
CA LYS A 14 32.76 14.27 -27.21
C LYS A 14 32.79 13.93 -25.71
N SER A 15 33.91 14.29 -25.06
CA SER A 15 34.05 14.23 -23.61
C SER A 15 33.11 15.26 -22.95
N PHE A 16 32.25 14.80 -22.09
CA PHE A 16 31.42 15.66 -21.22
C PHE A 16 32.29 16.08 -20.06
N ASN A 17 32.64 17.36 -20.00
CA ASN A 17 33.33 17.99 -18.89
C ASN A 17 32.30 18.23 -17.79
N SER A 18 32.43 17.55 -16.64
CA SER A 18 31.57 17.69 -15.47
C SER A 18 32.17 18.69 -14.48
N ASP A 19 32.00 19.99 -14.74
CA ASP A 19 32.22 21.02 -13.72
C ASP A 19 30.92 21.35 -12.99
N ARG A 20 30.56 20.51 -12.02
CA ARG A 20 29.56 20.84 -11.01
C ARG A 20 30.26 21.12 -9.67
N LYS A 21 30.33 22.38 -9.30
CA LYS A 21 30.71 22.83 -7.95
C LYS A 21 29.79 22.22 -6.90
N PRO A 22 30.31 21.76 -5.75
CA PRO A 22 29.48 21.22 -4.68
C PRO A 22 28.67 22.34 -4.00
N ARG A 23 27.37 22.12 -3.82
CA ARG A 23 26.50 22.96 -3.00
C ARG A 23 26.88 22.77 -1.53
N LYS A 24 27.16 23.89 -0.85
CA LYS A 24 27.40 23.94 0.60
C LYS A 24 26.10 23.60 1.34
N ASP A 25 26.08 22.44 2.02
CA ASP A 25 25.09 22.10 3.02
C ASP A 25 25.34 22.92 4.29
N SER A 26 24.41 23.80 4.61
CA SER A 26 24.37 24.54 5.88
C SER A 26 23.73 23.64 6.95
N ARG A 27 24.48 22.72 7.53
CA ARG A 27 24.11 22.07 8.78
C ARG A 27 24.47 22.95 9.95
N LYS A 28 23.49 23.56 10.59
CA LYS A 28 23.60 24.20 11.88
C LYS A 28 24.04 23.17 12.93
N GLY A 29 25.14 23.45 13.59
CA GLY A 29 25.72 22.64 14.64
C GLY A 29 24.80 22.56 15.86
N PHE A 30 24.63 21.35 16.38
CA PHE A 30 24.12 21.14 17.73
C PHE A 30 25.30 20.91 18.68
N ASN A 31 25.30 21.68 19.77
CA ASN A 31 26.28 21.76 20.81
C ASN A 31 26.66 20.40 21.42
N LYS A 32 27.96 20.23 21.60
CA LYS A 32 28.57 19.24 22.49
C LYS A 32 28.24 19.58 23.95
N GLY A 33 27.48 18.71 24.60
CA GLY A 33 27.28 18.66 26.04
C GLY A 33 28.19 17.59 26.65
N SER A 34 29.11 18.05 27.40
CA SER A 34 29.99 17.49 28.44
C SER A 34 29.80 16.00 28.85
N ASP A 35 30.89 15.25 28.68
CA ASP A 35 31.23 14.03 29.41
C ASP A 35 31.19 14.27 30.93
N LYS A 36 30.33 13.55 31.65
CA LYS A 36 30.48 13.31 33.08
C LYS A 36 30.58 11.80 33.32
N GLY A 37 31.79 11.38 33.61
CA GLY A 37 32.12 10.01 33.98
C GLY A 37 31.32 9.53 35.20
N TYR A 38 30.63 8.40 35.04
CA TYR A 38 30.03 7.68 36.15
C TYR A 38 31.07 6.73 36.75
N LYS A 39 31.51 7.07 37.97
CA LYS A 39 32.28 6.18 38.83
C LYS A 39 31.43 4.95 39.19
N LYS A 40 32.01 3.75 38.99
CA LYS A 40 31.49 2.48 39.52
C LYS A 40 31.66 2.50 41.05
N GLU A 41 30.57 2.63 41.79
CA GLU A 41 30.54 2.30 43.23
C GLU A 41 30.16 0.83 43.43
N ASN A 42 30.97 0.16 44.20
CA ASN A 42 30.80 -1.19 44.69
C ASN A 42 29.52 -1.28 45.54
N ARG A 43 28.54 -2.07 45.13
CA ARG A 43 27.39 -2.40 45.99
C ARG A 43 27.71 -3.70 46.73
N GLY A 44 27.85 -3.58 48.07
CA GLY A 44 27.97 -4.65 49.01
C GLY A 44 26.73 -5.58 49.12
N PRO A 45 26.78 -6.67 49.91
CA PRO A 45 25.81 -7.75 49.87
C PRO A 45 24.44 -7.34 50.40
N ARG A 46 23.39 -7.81 49.72
CA ARG A 46 21.98 -7.58 50.09
C ARG A 46 21.65 -8.27 51.38
N LYS A 47 21.16 -7.51 52.37
CA LYS A 47 20.57 -8.06 53.60
C LYS A 47 19.20 -8.63 53.29
N ASP A 48 18.94 -9.86 53.78
CA ASP A 48 17.64 -10.52 53.79
C ASP A 48 16.63 -9.67 54.57
N PHE A 49 15.51 -9.30 53.90
CA PHE A 49 14.40 -8.68 54.61
C PHE A 49 13.40 -9.76 55.03
N ASP A 50 13.29 -9.92 56.36
CA ASP A 50 12.30 -10.74 57.05
C ASP A 50 10.89 -10.44 56.56
N ARG A 51 10.19 -11.48 56.09
CA ARG A 51 8.75 -11.42 55.76
C ARG A 51 7.94 -11.37 57.04
N LYS A 52 7.33 -10.17 57.33
CA LYS A 52 6.30 -10.07 58.35
C LYS A 52 5.05 -10.85 57.94
N PRO A 53 4.38 -11.56 58.91
CA PRO A 53 3.16 -12.35 58.63
C PRO A 53 2.01 -11.43 58.24
N ARG A 54 1.18 -11.90 57.30
CA ARG A 54 -0.05 -11.21 56.85
C ARG A 54 -1.04 -11.15 58.03
N ARG A 55 -1.50 -9.95 58.41
CA ARG A 55 -2.60 -9.76 59.30
C ARG A 55 -3.89 -10.16 58.63
N ASP A 56 -4.65 -11.08 59.20
CA ASP A 56 -6.02 -11.40 58.83
C ASP A 56 -6.87 -10.15 59.03
N PHE A 57 -7.51 -9.67 58.00
CA PHE A 57 -8.52 -8.64 58.06
C PHE A 57 -9.86 -9.32 58.32
N ASP A 58 -10.37 -9.22 59.56
CA ASP A 58 -11.73 -9.54 59.92
C ASP A 58 -12.72 -8.76 59.04
N ARG A 59 -13.51 -9.48 58.27
CA ARG A 59 -14.61 -8.91 57.50
C ARG A 59 -15.77 -8.60 58.44
N LYS A 60 -15.97 -7.33 58.77
CA LYS A 60 -17.23 -6.87 59.36
C LYS A 60 -18.37 -7.05 58.36
N PRO A 61 -19.60 -7.42 58.85
CA PRO A 61 -20.80 -7.49 58.00
C PRO A 61 -21.12 -6.13 57.38
N ARG A 62 -21.49 -6.11 56.08
CA ARG A 62 -21.97 -4.90 55.41
C ARG A 62 -23.35 -4.57 55.92
N GLU A 63 -23.49 -3.45 56.59
CA GLU A 63 -24.78 -2.81 56.88
C GLU A 63 -25.42 -2.33 55.55
N ASP A 64 -26.73 -2.52 55.45
CA ASP A 64 -27.56 -2.15 54.32
C ASP A 64 -27.43 -0.63 54.04
N PHE A 65 -26.85 -0.27 52.91
CA PHE A 65 -26.87 1.09 52.42
C PHE A 65 -28.21 1.38 51.75
N ASP A 66 -28.98 2.26 52.38
CA ASP A 66 -30.22 2.83 51.90
C ASP A 66 -30.19 3.17 50.43
N LYS A 67 -31.25 2.77 49.73
CA LYS A 67 -31.54 3.07 48.33
C LYS A 67 -31.53 4.58 48.10
N LYS A 68 -30.50 5.11 47.49
CA LYS A 68 -30.55 6.44 46.92
C LYS A 68 -31.59 6.46 45.79
N PRO A 69 -32.44 7.49 45.71
CA PRO A 69 -33.45 7.57 44.66
C PRO A 69 -32.77 7.62 43.28
N ALA A 70 -33.37 6.89 42.34
CA ALA A 70 -32.94 6.85 40.95
C ALA A 70 -32.87 8.29 40.40
N ARG A 71 -31.71 8.72 39.97
CA ARG A 71 -31.57 9.96 39.20
C ARG A 71 -32.37 9.78 37.91
N GLU A 72 -33.38 10.60 37.73
CA GLU A 72 -34.09 10.74 36.46
C GLU A 72 -33.03 10.98 35.36
N PHE A 73 -32.92 10.04 34.45
CA PHE A 73 -32.13 10.19 33.22
C PHE A 73 -32.87 11.19 32.33
N ASP A 74 -32.46 12.45 32.40
CA ASP A 74 -32.91 13.50 31.50
C ASP A 74 -32.48 13.08 30.08
N SER A 75 -33.39 12.39 29.38
CA SER A 75 -33.24 11.89 28.03
C SER A 75 -33.40 13.04 27.03
N LYS A 76 -32.52 14.06 27.12
CA LYS A 76 -32.34 14.96 25.97
C LYS A 76 -31.79 14.16 24.83
N PRO A 77 -32.49 14.11 23.67
CA PRO A 77 -31.97 13.41 22.51
C PRO A 77 -30.63 14.04 22.16
N ARG A 78 -29.55 13.24 22.22
CA ARG A 78 -28.25 13.65 21.70
C ARG A 78 -28.48 14.05 20.25
N ARG A 79 -28.43 15.36 19.95
CA ARG A 79 -28.39 15.84 18.58
C ARG A 79 -27.21 15.15 17.90
N PHE A 80 -27.51 14.17 17.05
CA PHE A 80 -26.55 13.65 16.10
C PHE A 80 -26.09 14.86 15.30
N SER A 81 -24.87 15.32 15.53
CA SER A 81 -24.24 16.30 14.68
C SER A 81 -24.13 15.63 13.31
N SER A 82 -25.01 16.01 12.39
CA SER A 82 -24.90 15.58 11.00
C SER A 82 -23.52 15.99 10.53
N LYS A 83 -22.68 15.00 10.16
CA LYS A 83 -21.40 15.29 9.53
C LYS A 83 -21.67 16.28 8.40
N PRO A 84 -20.85 17.32 8.23
CA PRO A 84 -21.08 18.31 7.17
C PRO A 84 -21.22 17.56 5.84
N ARG A 85 -22.28 17.87 5.11
CA ARG A 85 -22.59 17.24 3.82
C ARG A 85 -21.42 17.54 2.88
N LYS A 86 -20.71 16.52 2.45
CA LYS A 86 -19.56 16.69 1.55
C LYS A 86 -20.05 17.35 0.26
N GLU A 87 -19.24 18.25 -0.28
CA GLU A 87 -19.58 18.92 -1.53
C GLU A 87 -19.55 17.92 -2.68
N ARG A 88 -20.58 17.97 -3.51
CA ARG A 88 -20.70 17.21 -4.75
C ARG A 88 -20.75 18.15 -5.92
N GLU A 89 -20.04 17.81 -6.98
CA GLU A 89 -19.94 18.58 -8.19
C GLU A 89 -20.03 17.65 -9.41
N GLU A 90 -20.70 18.12 -10.46
CA GLU A 90 -20.73 17.42 -11.74
C GLU A 90 -19.61 17.93 -12.63
N ILE A 91 -18.79 17.02 -13.13
CA ILE A 91 -17.59 17.37 -13.90
C ILE A 91 -17.38 16.46 -15.10
N ASN A 92 -16.77 17.04 -16.15
CA ASN A 92 -16.25 16.28 -17.28
C ASN A 92 -14.80 15.88 -17.03
N ILE A 93 -14.49 14.61 -17.21
CA ILE A 93 -13.13 14.08 -17.15
C ILE A 93 -12.44 14.30 -18.49
N LYS A 94 -11.32 15.04 -18.46
CA LYS A 94 -10.59 15.43 -19.68
C LYS A 94 -9.55 14.38 -20.09
N LYS A 95 -8.81 13.82 -19.12
CA LYS A 95 -7.74 12.86 -19.36
C LYS A 95 -7.50 11.99 -18.14
N LEU A 96 -6.67 10.94 -18.29
CA LEU A 96 -6.16 10.17 -17.18
C LEU A 96 -4.82 10.73 -16.66
N GLY A 97 -4.62 10.61 -15.38
CA GLY A 97 -3.33 10.81 -14.73
C GLY A 97 -2.44 9.57 -14.80
N ILE A 98 -1.21 9.74 -14.33
CA ILE A 98 -0.19 8.67 -14.35
C ILE A 98 -0.54 7.47 -13.47
N ASN A 99 -1.33 7.68 -12.41
CA ASN A 99 -1.76 6.61 -11.50
C ASN A 99 -3.13 6.02 -11.89
N GLY A 100 -3.70 6.43 -13.04
CA GLY A 100 -4.99 5.96 -13.51
C GLY A 100 -6.20 6.71 -12.97
N GLU A 101 -6.00 7.83 -12.24
CA GLU A 101 -7.07 8.73 -11.84
C GLU A 101 -7.55 9.60 -13.01
N GLY A 102 -8.86 9.87 -13.09
CA GLY A 102 -9.42 10.84 -14.02
C GLY A 102 -9.05 12.27 -13.62
N ILE A 103 -8.70 13.11 -14.57
CA ILE A 103 -8.39 14.52 -14.37
C ILE A 103 -9.50 15.38 -14.94
N GLY A 104 -10.12 16.19 -14.08
CA GLY A 104 -11.10 17.20 -14.42
C GLY A 104 -10.76 18.55 -13.80
N TYR A 105 -11.68 19.51 -13.95
CA TYR A 105 -11.49 20.87 -13.42
C TYR A 105 -12.78 21.38 -12.78
N ILE A 106 -12.66 21.98 -11.59
CA ILE A 106 -13.72 22.74 -10.92
C ILE A 106 -13.22 24.17 -10.72
N LYS A 107 -13.91 25.16 -11.29
CA LYS A 107 -13.53 26.60 -11.17
C LYS A 107 -12.03 26.84 -11.45
N LYS A 108 -11.52 26.29 -12.56
CA LYS A 108 -10.12 26.35 -13.02
C LYS A 108 -9.11 25.57 -12.14
N LYS A 109 -9.55 24.91 -11.10
CA LYS A 109 -8.69 24.09 -10.23
C LYS A 109 -8.77 22.62 -10.63
N VAL A 110 -7.61 21.98 -10.72
CA VAL A 110 -7.51 20.55 -11.05
C VAL A 110 -8.15 19.69 -9.95
N ILE A 111 -8.92 18.70 -10.35
CA ILE A 111 -9.37 17.61 -9.49
C ILE A 111 -8.95 16.26 -10.05
N PHE A 112 -8.39 15.42 -9.18
CA PHE A 112 -8.09 14.03 -9.46
C PHE A 112 -9.22 13.17 -8.91
N VAL A 113 -9.81 12.36 -9.77
CA VAL A 113 -10.99 11.56 -9.46
C VAL A 113 -10.69 10.09 -9.63
N GLN A 114 -10.84 9.34 -8.55
CA GLN A 114 -10.64 7.90 -8.61
C GLN A 114 -11.75 7.22 -9.41
N ASN A 115 -11.39 6.15 -10.15
CA ASN A 115 -12.30 5.34 -10.96
C ASN A 115 -13.05 6.10 -12.07
N ALA A 116 -12.55 7.26 -12.51
CA ALA A 116 -13.13 8.02 -13.60
C ALA A 116 -12.27 7.90 -14.87
N LEU A 117 -12.92 7.81 -16.03
CA LEU A 117 -12.28 7.69 -17.34
C LEU A 117 -12.44 8.96 -18.17
N PRO A 118 -11.57 9.22 -19.16
CA PRO A 118 -11.71 10.31 -20.09
C PRO A 118 -13.07 10.27 -20.82
N LEU A 119 -13.61 11.44 -21.13
CA LEU A 119 -14.90 11.65 -21.80
C LEU A 119 -16.12 11.29 -20.96
N GLU A 120 -15.95 10.93 -19.70
CA GLU A 120 -17.07 10.74 -18.79
C GLU A 120 -17.57 12.04 -18.20
N MET A 121 -18.88 12.12 -18.00
CA MET A 121 -19.54 13.10 -17.14
C MET A 121 -19.92 12.39 -15.85
N VAL A 122 -19.35 12.83 -14.73
CA VAL A 122 -19.48 12.18 -13.43
C VAL A 122 -19.87 13.15 -12.33
N GLU A 123 -20.68 12.68 -11.38
CA GLU A 123 -20.88 13.36 -10.12
C GLU A 123 -19.79 12.91 -9.15
N VAL A 124 -19.08 13.87 -8.58
CA VAL A 124 -17.90 13.63 -7.74
C VAL A 124 -18.12 14.23 -6.36
N GLU A 125 -17.84 13.41 -5.33
CA GLU A 125 -17.72 13.88 -3.96
C GLU A 125 -16.27 14.27 -3.68
N ILE A 126 -16.07 15.48 -3.13
CA ILE A 126 -14.74 16.01 -2.87
C ILE A 126 -14.25 15.50 -1.51
N ASP A 127 -13.19 14.70 -1.51
CA ASP A 127 -12.58 14.14 -0.30
C ASP A 127 -11.59 15.10 0.35
N LYS A 128 -10.80 15.81 -0.48
CA LYS A 128 -9.76 16.71 0.01
C LYS A 128 -9.59 17.92 -0.92
N LYS A 129 -9.49 19.09 -0.32
CA LYS A 129 -9.12 20.34 -1.01
C LYS A 129 -7.76 20.80 -0.51
N THR A 130 -6.82 21.02 -1.44
CA THR A 130 -5.53 21.67 -1.17
C THR A 130 -5.50 23.04 -1.84
N GLN A 131 -4.42 23.78 -1.72
CA GLN A 131 -4.29 25.07 -2.44
C GLN A 131 -4.23 24.91 -3.97
N THR A 132 -3.57 23.85 -4.46
CA THR A 132 -3.26 23.65 -5.88
C THR A 132 -4.19 22.65 -6.57
N TYR A 133 -4.71 21.64 -5.88
CA TYR A 133 -5.54 20.58 -6.46
C TYR A 133 -6.62 20.09 -5.47
N MET A 134 -7.54 19.29 -5.98
CA MET A 134 -8.56 18.58 -5.21
C MET A 134 -8.44 17.08 -5.47
N LEU A 135 -8.88 16.28 -4.49
CA LEU A 135 -9.07 14.84 -4.63
C LEU A 135 -10.55 14.52 -4.43
N GLY A 136 -11.06 13.58 -5.18
CA GLY A 136 -12.44 13.13 -5.06
C GLY A 136 -12.63 11.74 -5.65
N HIS A 137 -13.81 11.20 -5.43
CA HIS A 137 -14.24 9.92 -5.99
C HIS A 137 -15.61 10.05 -6.65
N VAL A 138 -15.89 9.17 -7.60
CA VAL A 138 -17.17 9.16 -8.33
C VAL A 138 -18.27 8.66 -7.42
N THR A 139 -19.38 9.39 -7.35
CA THR A 139 -20.61 8.96 -6.69
C THR A 139 -21.67 8.50 -7.69
N ALA A 140 -21.67 9.05 -8.92
CA ALA A 140 -22.56 8.62 -9.99
C ALA A 140 -21.95 8.90 -11.38
N TYR A 141 -22.18 7.99 -12.32
CA TYR A 141 -21.84 8.18 -13.74
C TYR A 141 -23.06 8.70 -14.48
N LYS A 142 -23.02 9.98 -14.92
CA LYS A 142 -24.10 10.58 -15.72
C LYS A 142 -23.99 10.18 -17.19
N LYS A 143 -22.75 10.15 -17.70
CA LYS A 143 -22.44 9.70 -19.05
C LYS A 143 -21.14 8.89 -19.00
N PRO A 144 -21.24 7.56 -19.01
CA PRO A 144 -20.05 6.69 -19.02
C PRO A 144 -19.33 6.75 -20.36
N SER A 145 -18.02 6.49 -20.34
CA SER A 145 -17.20 6.33 -21.55
C SER A 145 -17.45 4.96 -22.20
N SER A 146 -17.34 4.88 -23.53
CA SER A 146 -17.36 3.60 -24.26
C SER A 146 -16.17 2.69 -23.92
N ALA A 147 -15.09 3.26 -23.37
CA ALA A 147 -13.93 2.53 -22.90
C ALA A 147 -14.17 1.84 -21.54
N ARG A 148 -15.28 2.15 -20.85
CA ARG A 148 -15.58 1.58 -19.53
C ARG A 148 -16.05 0.14 -19.65
N LYS A 149 -15.51 -0.71 -18.78
CA LYS A 149 -16.00 -2.06 -18.51
C LYS A 149 -16.15 -2.29 -17.00
N ASP A 150 -17.00 -3.22 -16.63
CA ASP A 150 -17.08 -3.67 -15.24
C ASP A 150 -15.85 -4.51 -14.90
N PRO A 151 -15.16 -4.21 -13.79
CA PRO A 151 -13.99 -4.98 -13.37
C PRO A 151 -14.41 -6.39 -12.93
N GLU A 152 -13.79 -7.41 -13.49
CA GLU A 152 -13.98 -8.82 -13.10
C GLU A 152 -13.23 -9.13 -11.79
N CYS A 153 -13.54 -8.41 -10.72
CA CYS A 153 -12.89 -8.59 -9.43
C CYS A 153 -13.76 -7.96 -8.34
N ASP A 154 -14.27 -8.77 -7.43
CA ASP A 154 -15.13 -8.32 -6.32
C ASP A 154 -14.43 -7.34 -5.39
N GLN A 155 -13.12 -7.44 -5.27
CA GLN A 155 -12.28 -6.58 -4.42
C GLN A 155 -11.82 -5.29 -5.10
N TYR A 156 -12.24 -5.02 -6.36
CA TYR A 156 -11.70 -3.91 -7.14
C TYR A 156 -11.81 -2.55 -6.46
N ASN A 157 -12.94 -2.26 -5.84
CA ASN A 157 -13.19 -0.97 -5.18
C ASN A 157 -12.42 -0.78 -3.87
N GLN A 158 -11.95 -1.85 -3.26
CA GLN A 158 -11.21 -1.84 -1.99
C GLN A 158 -9.72 -2.07 -2.22
N CYS A 159 -9.38 -2.95 -3.16
CA CYS A 159 -8.01 -3.30 -3.49
C CYS A 159 -7.38 -2.27 -4.44
N MET A 160 -6.18 -1.83 -4.10
CA MET A 160 -5.42 -0.84 -4.90
C MET A 160 -4.46 -1.47 -5.91
N GLY A 161 -4.55 -2.77 -6.12
CA GLY A 161 -3.64 -3.50 -7.01
C GLY A 161 -3.84 -3.22 -8.50
N CYS A 162 -5.00 -2.66 -8.92
CA CYS A 162 -5.38 -2.43 -10.30
C CYS A 162 -5.84 -0.99 -10.52
N ALA A 163 -5.08 -0.19 -11.25
CA ALA A 163 -5.43 1.21 -11.53
C ALA A 163 -6.44 1.36 -12.69
N LEU A 164 -6.44 0.45 -13.67
CA LEU A 164 -7.19 0.60 -14.93
C LEU A 164 -8.07 -0.61 -15.28
N LYS A 165 -8.40 -1.51 -14.34
CA LYS A 165 -9.20 -2.70 -14.67
C LYS A 165 -10.65 -2.36 -15.07
N HIS A 166 -11.12 -1.17 -14.76
CA HIS A 166 -12.41 -0.62 -15.21
C HIS A 166 -12.39 -0.03 -16.63
N MET A 167 -11.26 -0.17 -17.35
CA MET A 167 -11.11 0.26 -18.75
C MET A 167 -10.81 -0.95 -19.65
N ASN A 168 -11.36 -0.97 -20.85
CA ASN A 168 -11.04 -1.95 -21.87
C ASN A 168 -9.54 -2.02 -22.15
N TYR A 169 -8.99 -3.20 -22.36
CA TYR A 169 -7.54 -3.36 -22.49
C TYR A 169 -6.96 -2.64 -23.71
N ALA A 170 -7.67 -2.63 -24.84
CA ALA A 170 -7.27 -1.88 -26.03
C ALA A 170 -7.12 -0.36 -25.72
N ASP A 171 -8.08 0.19 -24.98
CA ASP A 171 -8.06 1.61 -24.59
C ASP A 171 -6.94 1.90 -23.58
N GLN A 172 -6.59 0.93 -22.71
CA GLN A 172 -5.43 1.06 -21.82
C GLN A 172 -4.12 1.21 -22.62
N LEU A 173 -3.94 0.47 -23.72
CA LEU A 173 -2.74 0.55 -24.57
C LEU A 173 -2.66 1.90 -25.29
N VAL A 174 -3.79 2.37 -25.83
CA VAL A 174 -3.89 3.72 -26.43
C VAL A 174 -3.52 4.79 -25.40
N HIS A 175 -4.10 4.71 -24.22
CA HIS A 175 -3.84 5.68 -23.15
C HIS A 175 -2.36 5.69 -22.73
N LYS A 176 -1.73 4.53 -22.57
CA LYS A 176 -0.29 4.43 -22.24
C LYS A 176 0.60 5.11 -23.30
N ARG A 177 0.22 4.99 -24.59
CA ARG A 177 0.92 5.68 -25.67
C ARG A 177 0.77 7.20 -25.58
N GLU A 178 -0.44 7.69 -25.34
CA GLU A 178 -0.70 9.13 -25.19
C GLU A 178 0.01 9.71 -23.96
N LEU A 179 0.04 8.99 -22.85
CA LEU A 179 0.79 9.38 -21.66
C LEU A 179 2.29 9.52 -21.94
N LEU A 180 2.87 8.60 -22.73
CA LEU A 180 4.28 8.68 -23.15
C LEU A 180 4.51 9.94 -23.99
N LYS A 181 3.65 10.22 -24.99
CA LYS A 181 3.75 11.41 -25.83
C LYS A 181 3.67 12.70 -25.00
N GLU A 182 2.72 12.75 -24.06
CA GLU A 182 2.54 13.90 -23.16
C GLU A 182 3.77 14.13 -22.28
N THR A 183 4.35 13.04 -21.78
CA THR A 183 5.56 13.08 -20.95
C THR A 183 6.77 13.57 -21.74
N LEU A 184 6.97 13.07 -22.95
CA LEU A 184 8.04 13.54 -23.83
C LEU A 184 7.88 15.02 -24.17
N HIS A 185 6.68 15.44 -24.55
CA HIS A 185 6.40 16.85 -24.87
C HIS A 185 6.65 17.79 -23.68
N LYS A 186 6.36 17.34 -22.47
CA LYS A 186 6.46 18.17 -21.27
C LYS A 186 7.87 18.26 -20.67
N TYR A 187 8.64 17.20 -20.78
CA TYR A 187 9.91 17.06 -20.05
C TYR A 187 11.14 16.98 -20.95
N THR A 188 10.97 17.05 -22.27
CA THR A 188 12.06 17.08 -23.24
C THR A 188 11.83 18.16 -24.29
N ASP A 189 12.91 18.54 -24.99
CA ASP A 189 12.88 19.46 -26.14
C ASP A 189 12.55 18.73 -27.44
N LEU A 190 12.15 17.45 -27.39
CA LEU A 190 11.81 16.67 -28.56
C LEU A 190 10.45 17.07 -29.11
N SER A 191 10.40 17.29 -30.43
CA SER A 191 9.13 17.45 -31.12
C SER A 191 8.44 16.10 -31.26
N VAL A 192 7.40 15.89 -30.44
CA VAL A 192 6.62 14.63 -30.44
C VAL A 192 5.98 14.33 -31.79
N LYS A 193 5.76 15.37 -32.63
CA LYS A 193 5.21 15.21 -33.98
C LYS A 193 6.20 14.53 -34.94
N ASP A 194 7.50 14.71 -34.69
CA ASP A 194 8.56 14.15 -35.53
C ASP A 194 9.00 12.75 -35.04
N LEU A 195 8.45 12.30 -33.92
CA LEU A 195 8.76 10.99 -33.36
C LEU A 195 7.75 9.95 -33.86
N ASP A 196 8.25 8.91 -34.50
CA ASP A 196 7.46 7.72 -34.86
C ASP A 196 7.24 6.82 -33.63
N ILE A 197 6.36 7.27 -32.73
CA ILE A 197 5.99 6.48 -31.56
C ILE A 197 5.02 5.37 -31.98
N LYS A 198 5.51 4.15 -32.03
CA LYS A 198 4.72 2.96 -32.40
C LYS A 198 3.60 2.68 -31.38
N PRO A 199 2.55 1.95 -31.79
CA PRO A 199 1.55 1.44 -30.87
C PRO A 199 2.19 0.60 -29.75
N VAL A 200 1.61 0.63 -28.55
CA VAL A 200 2.09 -0.19 -27.44
C VAL A 200 1.81 -1.65 -27.72
N VAL A 201 2.82 -2.48 -27.58
CA VAL A 201 2.69 -3.94 -27.70
C VAL A 201 1.96 -4.46 -26.46
N GLY A 202 0.78 -5.04 -26.66
CA GLY A 202 -0.03 -5.60 -25.59
C GLY A 202 0.24 -7.07 -25.34
N MET A 203 -0.22 -7.57 -24.20
CA MET A 203 -0.28 -9.00 -23.89
C MET A 203 -1.49 -9.62 -24.59
N LYS A 204 -1.40 -10.90 -24.97
CA LYS A 204 -2.55 -11.65 -25.48
C LYS A 204 -3.61 -11.82 -24.40
N GLU A 205 -3.18 -12.17 -23.17
CA GLU A 205 -4.01 -12.32 -22.00
C GLU A 205 -3.47 -11.38 -20.90
N PRO A 206 -4.14 -10.26 -20.61
CA PRO A 206 -3.68 -9.29 -19.60
C PRO A 206 -4.07 -9.70 -18.18
N GLU A 207 -4.23 -10.99 -17.92
CA GLU A 207 -4.52 -11.62 -16.64
C GLU A 207 -3.45 -12.67 -16.30
N HIS A 208 -3.45 -13.15 -15.08
CA HIS A 208 -2.54 -14.22 -14.59
C HIS A 208 -1.04 -13.99 -14.84
N TYR A 209 -0.63 -12.73 -15.06
CA TYR A 209 0.77 -12.39 -15.37
C TYR A 209 1.62 -12.07 -14.12
N ARG A 210 0.99 -11.91 -12.95
CA ARG A 210 1.70 -11.51 -11.74
C ARG A 210 2.32 -12.73 -11.07
N HIS A 211 3.65 -12.84 -11.17
CA HIS A 211 4.44 -13.94 -10.63
C HIS A 211 5.07 -13.66 -9.27
N ILE A 212 4.99 -12.43 -8.76
CA ILE A 212 5.54 -12.03 -7.46
C ILE A 212 4.46 -11.25 -6.73
N VAL A 213 4.21 -11.67 -5.48
CA VAL A 213 3.23 -11.04 -4.60
C VAL A 213 3.80 -10.91 -3.19
N ALA A 214 3.39 -9.85 -2.50
CA ALA A 214 3.73 -9.63 -1.09
C ALA A 214 2.45 -9.20 -0.37
N PHE A 215 2.02 -10.01 0.57
CA PHE A 215 0.80 -9.81 1.34
C PHE A 215 1.11 -9.54 2.80
N PRO A 216 0.58 -8.48 3.40
CA PRO A 216 0.51 -8.36 4.84
C PRO A 216 -0.34 -9.49 5.41
N ILE A 217 0.05 -9.97 6.58
CA ILE A 217 -0.65 -10.98 7.34
C ILE A 217 -1.35 -10.30 8.50
N THR A 218 -2.61 -10.64 8.75
CA THR A 218 -3.40 -10.09 9.84
C THR A 218 -4.31 -11.14 10.46
N TYR A 219 -4.69 -10.92 11.73
CA TYR A 219 -5.69 -11.74 12.41
C TYR A 219 -7.06 -11.10 12.27
N PHE A 220 -7.99 -11.79 11.63
CA PHE A 220 -9.34 -11.30 11.40
C PHE A 220 -10.38 -12.39 11.69
N SER A 221 -11.44 -12.05 12.42
CA SER A 221 -12.52 -12.98 12.79
C SER A 221 -12.07 -14.34 13.36
N GLY A 222 -11.01 -14.33 14.19
CA GLY A 222 -10.51 -15.56 14.82
C GLY A 222 -9.53 -16.36 13.97
N LYS A 223 -9.19 -15.92 12.74
CA LYS A 223 -8.26 -16.59 11.83
C LYS A 223 -7.18 -15.66 11.35
N LEU A 224 -6.04 -16.24 11.02
CA LEU A 224 -4.95 -15.53 10.34
C LEU A 224 -5.24 -15.54 8.84
N CYS A 225 -5.23 -14.37 8.22
CA CYS A 225 -5.55 -14.17 6.81
C CYS A 225 -4.48 -13.32 6.13
N VAL A 226 -4.35 -13.48 4.82
CA VAL A 226 -3.56 -12.60 3.97
C VAL A 226 -4.47 -11.57 3.29
N GLY A 227 -3.92 -10.41 2.95
CA GLY A 227 -4.71 -9.36 2.32
C GLY A 227 -3.85 -8.32 1.62
N VAL A 228 -4.49 -7.24 1.19
CA VAL A 228 -3.83 -6.06 0.61
C VAL A 228 -4.28 -4.81 1.37
N TYR A 229 -3.37 -3.86 1.52
CA TYR A 229 -3.75 -2.58 2.12
C TYR A 229 -4.69 -1.80 1.22
N GLN A 230 -5.73 -1.23 1.80
CA GLN A 230 -6.56 -0.23 1.15
C GLN A 230 -5.75 1.08 1.04
N ARG A 231 -6.04 1.86 -0.01
CA ARG A 231 -5.33 3.12 -0.27
C ARG A 231 -5.39 4.06 0.93
N GLU A 232 -4.24 4.61 1.29
CA GLU A 232 -4.10 5.63 2.34
C GLU A 232 -4.61 5.20 3.72
N THR A 233 -4.86 3.92 3.91
CA THR A 233 -5.32 3.35 5.19
C THR A 233 -4.40 2.24 5.66
N LYS A 234 -4.58 1.83 6.93
CA LYS A 234 -3.98 0.62 7.50
C LYS A 234 -4.94 -0.57 7.49
N PHE A 235 -6.12 -0.38 6.93
CA PHE A 235 -7.10 -1.46 6.81
C PHE A 235 -6.68 -2.41 5.70
N LEU A 236 -6.95 -3.68 5.91
CA LEU A 236 -6.68 -4.73 4.94
C LEU A 236 -7.99 -5.15 4.28
N THR A 237 -7.93 -5.37 2.97
CA THR A 237 -8.92 -6.14 2.24
C THR A 237 -8.39 -7.56 2.14
N LEU A 238 -9.16 -8.54 2.59
CA LEU A 238 -8.79 -9.94 2.49
C LEU A 238 -8.74 -10.36 1.02
N MET A 239 -7.83 -11.26 0.69
CA MET A 239 -7.55 -11.63 -0.69
C MET A 239 -7.62 -13.15 -0.86
N ASP A 240 -8.80 -13.63 -1.21
CA ASP A 240 -9.02 -15.05 -1.50
C ASP A 240 -8.61 -15.40 -2.93
N HIS A 241 -8.88 -14.49 -3.87
CA HIS A 241 -8.56 -14.67 -5.28
C HIS A 241 -8.19 -13.34 -5.95
N CYS A 242 -7.17 -13.37 -6.80
CA CYS A 242 -6.77 -12.23 -7.61
C CYS A 242 -6.60 -12.65 -9.08
N PRO A 243 -7.38 -12.07 -10.02
CA PRO A 243 -7.29 -12.44 -11.44
C PRO A 243 -5.96 -12.06 -12.10
N LEU A 244 -5.16 -11.18 -11.50
CA LEU A 244 -3.82 -10.86 -12.02
C LEU A 244 -2.75 -11.87 -11.61
N GLN A 245 -2.97 -12.62 -10.53
CA GLN A 245 -2.04 -13.64 -10.07
C GLN A 245 -2.24 -14.93 -10.83
N THR A 246 -1.17 -15.72 -10.92
CA THR A 246 -1.31 -17.06 -11.48
C THR A 246 -2.21 -17.91 -10.60
N GLN A 247 -2.91 -18.87 -11.20
CA GLN A 247 -3.78 -19.77 -10.45
C GLN A 247 -3.00 -20.56 -9.38
N LYS A 248 -1.73 -20.90 -9.66
CA LYS A 248 -0.85 -21.56 -8.69
C LYS A 248 -0.63 -20.71 -7.44
N ILE A 249 -0.41 -19.41 -7.60
CA ILE A 249 -0.28 -18.50 -6.45
C ILE A 249 -1.59 -18.45 -5.67
N ASN A 250 -2.74 -18.26 -6.32
CA ASN A 250 -4.04 -18.23 -5.64
C ASN A 250 -4.29 -19.52 -4.83
N SER A 251 -4.06 -20.70 -5.43
CA SER A 251 -4.22 -21.98 -4.74
C SER A 251 -3.23 -22.19 -3.59
N LEU A 252 -2.02 -21.66 -3.73
CA LEU A 252 -1.00 -21.76 -2.68
C LEU A 252 -1.34 -20.89 -1.47
N LEU A 253 -1.91 -19.70 -1.69
CA LEU A 253 -2.31 -18.80 -0.60
C LEU A 253 -3.31 -19.47 0.35
N VAL A 254 -4.34 -20.10 -0.17
CA VAL A 254 -5.33 -20.84 0.63
C VAL A 254 -4.65 -21.91 1.48
N LYS A 255 -3.77 -22.74 0.87
CA LYS A 255 -3.04 -23.79 1.60
C LYS A 255 -2.14 -23.22 2.69
N ILE A 256 -1.48 -22.08 2.43
CA ILE A 256 -0.63 -21.43 3.43
C ILE A 256 -1.47 -20.91 4.60
N GLU A 257 -2.62 -20.27 4.34
CA GLU A 257 -3.52 -19.82 5.40
C GLU A 257 -3.98 -20.98 6.28
N ASP A 258 -4.37 -22.10 5.68
CA ASP A 258 -4.77 -23.30 6.41
C ASP A 258 -3.65 -23.84 7.32
N ILE A 259 -2.43 -23.94 6.77
CA ILE A 259 -1.25 -24.41 7.54
C ILE A 259 -0.94 -23.46 8.70
N LEU A 260 -0.95 -22.14 8.46
CA LEU A 260 -0.65 -21.15 9.50
C LEU A 260 -1.69 -21.16 10.62
N ASN A 261 -2.96 -21.33 10.26
CA ASN A 261 -4.06 -21.43 11.24
C ASN A 261 -4.01 -22.74 12.02
N ALA A 262 -3.76 -23.87 11.37
CA ALA A 262 -3.63 -25.18 12.03
C ALA A 262 -2.46 -25.19 13.06
N ASN A 263 -1.42 -24.42 12.80
CA ASN A 263 -0.27 -24.30 13.71
C ASN A 263 -0.38 -23.12 14.69
N ASN A 264 -1.54 -22.49 14.83
CA ASN A 264 -1.78 -21.37 15.74
C ASN A 264 -0.78 -20.21 15.60
N CYS A 265 -0.30 -19.96 14.37
CA CYS A 265 0.57 -18.84 14.09
C CYS A 265 -0.13 -17.52 14.43
N ARG A 266 0.65 -16.48 14.71
CA ARG A 266 0.14 -15.15 15.08
C ARG A 266 0.62 -14.09 14.09
N ASP A 267 -0.20 -13.08 13.86
CA ASP A 267 0.19 -11.89 13.13
C ASP A 267 1.19 -11.02 13.93
N TYR A 268 1.81 -10.09 13.24
CA TYR A 268 2.85 -9.26 13.83
C TYR A 268 2.28 -8.25 14.83
N ASN A 269 2.84 -8.29 16.03
CA ASN A 269 2.52 -7.34 17.08
C ASN A 269 3.63 -6.31 17.26
N ASP A 270 3.31 -5.03 17.00
CA ASP A 270 4.26 -3.91 17.07
C ASP A 270 4.87 -3.71 18.46
N LYS A 271 4.12 -4.01 19.53
CA LYS A 271 4.58 -3.83 20.91
C LYS A 271 5.64 -4.87 21.30
N PHE A 272 5.42 -6.12 20.89
CA PHE A 272 6.30 -7.24 21.23
C PHE A 272 7.33 -7.53 20.13
N LYS A 273 7.20 -6.94 18.96
CA LYS A 273 8.05 -7.19 17.78
C LYS A 273 8.10 -8.66 17.36
N LYS A 274 7.01 -9.39 17.54
CA LYS A 274 6.85 -10.83 17.31
C LYS A 274 5.72 -11.12 16.34
N GLY A 275 5.78 -12.30 15.69
CA GLY A 275 4.76 -12.80 14.77
C GLY A 275 5.04 -12.56 13.30
N LEU A 276 4.09 -12.97 12.45
CA LEU A 276 4.15 -12.91 10.99
C LEU A 276 3.71 -11.56 10.47
N ARG A 277 4.55 -10.91 9.66
CA ARG A 277 4.29 -9.58 9.13
C ARG A 277 3.84 -9.61 7.67
N PHE A 278 4.59 -10.32 6.82
CA PHE A 278 4.31 -10.47 5.40
C PHE A 278 4.56 -11.88 4.92
N LEU A 279 3.76 -12.28 3.95
CA LEU A 279 3.98 -13.44 3.10
C LEU A 279 4.42 -12.95 1.72
N ILE A 280 5.56 -13.44 1.23
CA ILE A 280 6.05 -13.15 -0.12
C ILE A 280 6.04 -14.47 -0.89
N VAL A 281 5.38 -14.49 -2.04
CA VAL A 281 5.37 -15.64 -2.93
C VAL A 281 5.93 -15.21 -4.28
N ARG A 282 6.84 -15.99 -4.81
CA ARG A 282 7.41 -15.84 -6.15
C ARG A 282 7.28 -17.14 -6.91
N GLN A 283 6.76 -17.06 -8.12
CA GLN A 283 6.71 -18.17 -9.06
C GLN A 283 7.79 -17.98 -10.14
N ILE A 284 8.54 -19.03 -10.42
CA ILE A 284 9.57 -19.10 -11.48
C ILE A 284 9.32 -20.38 -12.28
N GLY A 285 8.68 -20.26 -13.45
CA GLY A 285 8.17 -21.43 -14.17
C GLY A 285 7.21 -22.25 -13.34
N GLU A 286 7.59 -23.50 -13.08
CA GLU A 286 6.77 -24.44 -12.27
C GLU A 286 7.10 -24.35 -10.76
N GLU A 287 8.22 -23.76 -10.41
CA GLU A 287 8.69 -23.67 -9.03
C GLU A 287 8.08 -22.47 -8.29
N MET A 288 7.88 -22.65 -6.98
CA MET A 288 7.35 -21.63 -6.09
C MET A 288 8.31 -21.39 -4.94
N GLN A 289 8.66 -20.13 -4.73
CA GLN A 289 9.41 -19.68 -3.57
C GLN A 289 8.48 -18.97 -2.61
N VAL A 290 8.47 -19.40 -1.35
CA VAL A 290 7.69 -18.78 -0.28
C VAL A 290 8.65 -18.21 0.76
N ALA A 291 8.44 -16.95 1.13
CA ALA A 291 9.21 -16.29 2.18
C ALA A 291 8.26 -15.62 3.17
N PHE A 292 8.52 -15.80 4.45
CA PHE A 292 7.82 -15.10 5.52
C PHE A 292 8.71 -14.02 6.12
N VAL A 293 8.14 -12.82 6.23
CA VAL A 293 8.76 -11.75 7.00
C VAL A 293 8.19 -11.82 8.40
N THR A 294 9.06 -12.08 9.38
CA THR A 294 8.68 -12.28 10.77
C THR A 294 9.23 -11.17 11.67
N GLY A 295 8.75 -11.13 12.89
CA GLY A 295 9.40 -10.40 13.97
C GLY A 295 10.68 -11.08 14.47
N GLN A 296 11.09 -10.75 15.70
CA GLN A 296 12.35 -11.23 16.27
C GLN A 296 12.40 -12.75 16.53
N ASP A 297 11.25 -13.39 16.67
CA ASP A 297 11.17 -14.80 17.11
C ASP A 297 11.27 -15.84 15.97
N GLY A 298 11.21 -15.41 14.70
CA GLY A 298 11.10 -16.36 13.59
C GLY A 298 9.79 -17.18 13.62
N ILE A 299 9.66 -18.14 12.70
CA ILE A 299 8.58 -19.15 12.69
C ILE A 299 9.21 -20.49 13.08
N CYS A 300 8.99 -20.94 14.29
CA CYS A 300 9.55 -22.18 14.79
C CYS A 300 8.96 -23.45 14.13
N LEU A 301 7.88 -23.36 13.38
CA LEU A 301 7.03 -24.51 13.04
C LEU A 301 7.20 -25.09 11.64
N LEU A 302 7.98 -24.49 10.76
CA LEU A 302 8.10 -24.94 9.37
C LEU A 302 9.44 -25.61 9.05
N TYR A 303 10.27 -25.89 10.06
CA TYR A 303 11.51 -26.62 9.88
C TYR A 303 11.26 -28.14 9.91
N THR A 304 10.61 -28.63 8.86
CA THR A 304 10.45 -30.09 8.70
C THR A 304 11.49 -30.72 7.78
N SER A 305 12.31 -29.92 7.11
CA SER A 305 13.42 -30.42 6.28
C SER A 305 14.54 -29.39 6.25
N PRO A 306 15.77 -29.76 6.63
CA PRO A 306 16.90 -28.84 6.47
C PRO A 306 17.13 -28.56 4.99
N SER A 307 17.37 -27.27 4.68
CA SER A 307 17.76 -26.87 3.34
C SER A 307 19.09 -27.56 2.97
N PRO A 308 19.32 -27.94 1.70
CA PRO A 308 20.61 -28.46 1.27
C PRO A 308 21.81 -27.55 1.57
N ARG A 309 21.56 -26.28 1.92
CA ARG A 309 22.59 -25.32 2.36
C ARG A 309 22.92 -25.41 3.85
N ASP A 310 22.04 -26.01 4.64
CA ASP A 310 22.21 -26.12 6.11
C ASP A 310 22.95 -27.40 6.52
N THR A 311 23.30 -28.23 5.53
CA THR A 311 24.04 -29.49 5.72
C THR A 311 25.54 -29.38 5.44
N ARG A 312 26.11 -28.16 5.46
CA ARG A 312 27.55 -27.95 5.37
C ARG A 312 28.17 -27.55 6.69
#